data_08b4a5f73f18d45464fbedc53005b695
#
_entry.id   08b4a5f73f18d45464fbedc53005b695
#
_cell.length_a   1.000
_cell.length_b   1.000
_cell.length_c   1.000
_cell.angle_alpha   90.00
_cell.angle_beta   90.00
_cell.angle_gamma   90.00
#
_symmetry.space_group_name_H-M   'P 1'
#
loop_
_entity.id
_entity.type
_entity.pdbx_description
1 polymer ?
#
loop_
_entity_poly.entity_id
_entity_poly.type
_entity_poly.pdbx_seq_one_letter_code
_entity_poly.pdbx_strand_id
1 'polypeptide(L)'
;MDVFASVVQKQLGKTNAVKKTNEGAKNDKNLKNARKTKKLVHDLFVQGTNDSSIVSKRSVEILYREKVDPHSKEFFRYFVKKTPRRTPVINRGYWIRMRSIQMSIMKIISQQPENQRINIINLGCGYDPLPFQILDNNE
;
A
#
# COMPACT_ATOMS: atom_id res chain seq x y z
N MET A 1 -4.12 4.53 -18.91
CA MET A 1 -3.38 3.26 -19.10
C MET A 1 -2.25 3.24 -18.11
N ASP A 2 -2.25 2.21 -17.26
CA ASP A 2 -1.41 2.16 -16.07
C ASP A 2 0.06 1.99 -16.41
N VAL A 3 0.90 2.88 -15.86
CA VAL A 3 2.37 2.76 -15.87
C VAL A 3 2.81 1.37 -15.38
N PHE A 4 2.00 0.77 -14.51
CA PHE A 4 2.19 -0.57 -13.97
C PHE A 4 2.05 -1.67 -15.03
N ALA A 5 1.03 -1.60 -15.90
CA ALA A 5 0.84 -2.55 -16.99
C ALA A 5 2.02 -2.49 -18.00
N SER A 6 2.56 -1.29 -18.26
CA SER A 6 3.71 -1.12 -19.15
C SER A 6 5.01 -1.68 -18.58
N VAL A 7 5.20 -1.60 -17.27
CA VAL A 7 6.39 -2.17 -16.58
C VAL A 7 6.33 -3.69 -16.57
N VAL A 8 5.16 -4.27 -16.32
CA VAL A 8 4.97 -5.73 -16.33
C VAL A 8 5.15 -6.29 -17.76
N GLN A 9 4.61 -5.63 -18.79
CA GLN A 9 4.82 -6.02 -20.19
C GLN A 9 6.29 -5.88 -20.64
N LYS A 10 7.00 -4.84 -20.18
CA LYS A 10 8.42 -4.65 -20.51
C LYS A 10 9.33 -5.70 -19.88
N GLN A 11 8.96 -6.25 -18.72
CA GLN A 11 9.66 -7.35 -18.07
C GLN A 11 9.33 -8.71 -18.73
N LEU A 12 8.09 -8.94 -19.13
CA LEU A 12 7.67 -10.15 -19.86
C LEU A 12 8.28 -10.25 -21.27
N GLY A 13 8.46 -9.13 -21.98
CA GLY A 13 9.06 -9.09 -23.30
C GLY A 13 10.57 -9.44 -23.32
N LYS A 14 11.27 -9.30 -22.20
CA LYS A 14 12.70 -9.64 -22.08
C LYS A 14 12.96 -11.14 -21.84
N THR A 15 11.94 -11.92 -21.45
CA THR A 15 12.09 -13.35 -21.13
C THR A 15 11.91 -14.28 -22.32
N ASN A 16 11.45 -13.80 -23.47
CA ASN A 16 11.11 -14.64 -24.64
C ASN A 16 12.25 -14.84 -25.66
N ALA A 17 13.44 -14.32 -25.40
CA ALA A 17 14.57 -14.41 -26.34
C ALA A 17 15.73 -15.27 -25.80
N VAL A 18 15.50 -16.56 -25.55
CA VAL A 18 16.59 -17.51 -25.32
C VAL A 18 16.44 -18.77 -26.20
N LYS A 19 17.33 -18.89 -27.15
CA LYS A 19 17.43 -20.01 -28.10
C LYS A 19 17.85 -21.34 -27.44
N LYS A 20 17.22 -22.43 -27.92
CA LYS A 20 17.45 -23.86 -27.55
C LYS A 20 18.87 -24.33 -27.85
N THR A 21 19.53 -24.97 -26.89
CA THR A 21 20.46 -26.13 -27.11
C THR A 21 20.83 -26.85 -25.80
N ASN A 22 20.84 -28.20 -25.83
CA ASN A 22 21.36 -29.22 -24.89
C ASN A 22 20.53 -29.68 -23.69
N GLU A 23 20.15 -30.99 -23.65
CA GLU A 23 18.89 -31.51 -23.07
C GLU A 23 18.94 -32.28 -21.74
N GLY A 24 19.80 -32.11 -20.85
CA GLY A 24 19.72 -32.87 -19.60
C GLY A 24 19.89 -32.01 -18.35
N ALA A 25 21.03 -31.36 -18.24
CA ALA A 25 21.33 -30.46 -17.09
C ALA A 25 20.62 -29.09 -17.18
N LYS A 26 19.99 -28.80 -18.31
CA LYS A 26 19.27 -27.56 -18.59
C LYS A 26 17.84 -27.53 -18.04
N ASN A 27 17.21 -28.69 -17.89
CA ASN A 27 15.81 -28.75 -17.44
C ASN A 27 15.68 -28.28 -16.00
N ASP A 28 16.59 -28.64 -15.10
CA ASP A 28 16.55 -28.22 -13.68
C ASP A 28 16.87 -26.73 -13.49
N LYS A 29 17.82 -26.21 -14.28
CA LYS A 29 18.11 -24.75 -14.24
C LYS A 29 16.95 -23.93 -14.82
N ASN A 30 16.33 -24.40 -15.90
CA ASN A 30 15.17 -23.75 -16.50
C ASN A 30 13.95 -23.79 -15.57
N LEU A 31 13.72 -24.89 -14.87
CA LEU A 31 12.65 -25.02 -13.89
C LEU A 31 12.87 -24.11 -12.67
N LYS A 32 14.09 -24.03 -12.17
CA LYS A 32 14.46 -23.11 -11.07
C LYS A 32 14.33 -21.65 -11.50
N ASN A 33 14.74 -21.31 -12.70
CA ASN A 33 14.60 -19.96 -13.25
C ASN A 33 13.11 -19.60 -13.48
N ALA A 34 12.30 -20.50 -14.00
CA ALA A 34 10.86 -20.31 -14.17
C ALA A 34 10.15 -20.10 -12.82
N ARG A 35 10.52 -20.88 -11.78
CA ARG A 35 9.99 -20.70 -10.42
C ARG A 35 10.40 -19.35 -9.82
N LYS A 36 11.67 -18.94 -10.00
CA LYS A 36 12.18 -17.65 -9.52
C LYS A 36 11.48 -16.48 -10.22
N THR A 37 11.27 -16.57 -11.53
CA THR A 37 10.53 -15.57 -12.30
C THR A 37 9.08 -15.48 -11.86
N LYS A 38 8.42 -16.64 -11.64
CA LYS A 38 7.01 -16.69 -11.17
C LYS A 38 6.86 -16.07 -9.78
N LYS A 39 7.82 -16.33 -8.87
CA LYS A 39 7.86 -15.72 -7.54
C LYS A 39 8.05 -14.20 -7.64
N LEU A 40 9.00 -13.73 -8.47
CA LEU A 40 9.25 -12.30 -8.65
C LEU A 40 8.03 -11.57 -9.19
N VAL A 41 7.32 -12.15 -10.17
CA VAL A 41 6.07 -11.57 -10.72
C VAL A 41 4.98 -11.51 -9.65
N HIS A 42 4.85 -12.56 -8.84
CA HIS A 42 3.91 -12.58 -7.73
C HIS A 42 4.24 -11.50 -6.68
N ASP A 43 5.52 -11.37 -6.30
CA ASP A 43 5.96 -10.37 -5.33
C ASP A 43 5.69 -8.94 -5.82
N LEU A 44 5.95 -8.66 -7.11
CA LEU A 44 5.63 -7.38 -7.74
C LEU A 44 4.11 -7.11 -7.77
N PHE A 45 3.30 -8.13 -7.99
CA PHE A 45 1.85 -8.00 -7.95
C PHE A 45 1.36 -7.66 -6.53
N VAL A 46 1.88 -8.33 -5.51
CA VAL A 46 1.55 -8.06 -4.10
C VAL A 46 1.97 -6.64 -3.71
N GLN A 47 3.16 -6.20 -4.10
CA GLN A 47 3.61 -4.81 -3.88
C GLN A 47 2.69 -3.81 -4.56
N GLY A 48 2.24 -4.08 -5.78
CA GLY A 48 1.31 -3.23 -6.52
C GLY A 48 -0.06 -3.06 -5.85
N THR A 49 -0.51 -4.02 -5.05
CA THR A 49 -1.76 -3.85 -4.28
C THR A 49 -1.60 -2.78 -3.20
N ASN A 50 -0.45 -2.70 -2.57
CA ASN A 50 -0.14 -1.66 -1.59
C ASN A 50 -0.09 -0.27 -2.24
N ASP A 51 0.55 -0.15 -3.42
CA ASP A 51 0.62 1.11 -4.17
C ASP A 51 -0.76 1.59 -4.60
N SER A 52 -1.64 0.70 -5.05
CA SER A 52 -3.03 1.04 -5.37
C SER A 52 -3.82 1.51 -4.15
N SER A 53 -3.59 0.89 -3.00
CA SER A 53 -4.21 1.24 -1.73
C SER A 53 -3.81 2.65 -1.28
N ILE A 54 -2.52 2.98 -1.30
CA ILE A 54 -2.04 4.28 -0.85
C ILE A 54 -2.53 5.43 -1.74
N VAL A 55 -2.63 5.20 -3.05
CA VAL A 55 -3.24 6.17 -3.99
C VAL A 55 -4.69 6.44 -3.65
N SER A 56 -5.46 5.41 -3.28
CA SER A 56 -6.85 5.56 -2.85
C SER A 56 -6.96 6.28 -1.50
N LYS A 57 -6.09 5.97 -0.54
CA LYS A 57 -6.01 6.68 0.75
C LYS A 57 -5.68 8.17 0.55
N ARG A 58 -4.75 8.51 -0.35
CA ARG A 58 -4.43 9.90 -0.69
C ARG A 58 -5.63 10.63 -1.31
N SER A 59 -6.38 9.99 -2.21
CA SER A 59 -7.60 10.55 -2.78
C SER A 59 -8.63 10.90 -1.70
N VAL A 60 -8.78 10.05 -0.72
CA VAL A 60 -9.68 10.23 0.43
C VAL A 60 -9.22 11.38 1.33
N GLU A 61 -7.92 11.46 1.62
CA GLU A 61 -7.35 12.56 2.41
C GLU A 61 -7.65 13.91 1.77
N ILE A 62 -7.46 14.06 0.46
CA ILE A 62 -7.77 15.30 -0.27
C ILE A 62 -9.26 15.65 -0.20
N LEU A 63 -10.16 14.66 -0.31
CA LEU A 63 -11.59 14.90 -0.42
C LEU A 63 -12.30 15.16 0.91
N TYR A 64 -11.83 14.54 1.99
CA TYR A 64 -12.59 14.50 3.24
C TYR A 64 -11.86 15.13 4.43
N ARG A 65 -10.54 15.32 4.39
CA ARG A 65 -9.78 15.89 5.50
C ARG A 65 -10.35 17.24 5.96
N GLU A 66 -10.43 18.19 5.06
CA GLU A 66 -10.88 19.57 5.38
C GLU A 66 -12.32 19.63 5.94
N LYS A 67 -13.14 18.64 5.57
CA LYS A 67 -14.55 18.57 6.03
C LYS A 67 -14.69 18.06 7.45
N VAL A 68 -13.72 17.31 7.94
CA VAL A 68 -13.78 16.65 9.25
C VAL A 68 -12.84 17.32 10.24
N ASP A 69 -11.65 17.65 9.82
CA ASP A 69 -10.64 18.31 10.62
C ASP A 69 -9.73 19.17 9.72
N PRO A 70 -10.06 20.47 9.57
CA PRO A 70 -9.29 21.37 8.71
C PRO A 70 -7.83 21.55 9.15
N HIS A 71 -7.54 21.33 10.43
CA HIS A 71 -6.20 21.51 11.00
C HIS A 71 -5.34 20.25 10.89
N SER A 72 -5.91 19.11 10.53
CA SER A 72 -5.15 17.87 10.40
C SER A 72 -4.12 17.95 9.26
N LYS A 73 -2.96 17.38 9.50
CA LYS A 73 -1.88 17.34 8.50
C LYS A 73 -2.18 16.36 7.36
N GLU A 74 -1.59 16.62 6.19
CA GLU A 74 -1.66 15.71 5.04
C GLU A 74 -0.52 14.71 5.09
N PHE A 75 -0.76 13.49 5.54
CA PHE A 75 0.28 12.47 5.67
C PHE A 75 0.58 11.74 4.37
N PHE A 76 -0.47 11.40 3.59
CA PHE A 76 -0.28 10.63 2.36
C PHE A 76 0.37 11.43 1.22
N ARG A 77 0.44 12.76 1.31
CA ARG A 77 1.13 13.62 0.32
C ARG A 77 2.61 13.27 0.16
N TYR A 78 3.23 12.77 1.22
CA TYR A 78 4.65 12.40 1.21
C TYR A 78 4.92 11.13 0.40
N PHE A 79 3.93 10.27 0.26
CA PHE A 79 4.02 9.03 -0.48
C PHE A 79 3.49 9.18 -1.91
N VAL A 80 2.41 9.96 -2.10
CA VAL A 80 1.74 10.12 -3.39
C VAL A 80 1.49 11.59 -3.67
N LYS A 81 2.21 12.14 -4.66
CA LYS A 81 2.08 13.55 -5.06
C LYS A 81 0.80 13.82 -5.85
N LYS A 82 0.45 12.94 -6.79
CA LYS A 82 -0.73 13.07 -7.66
C LYS A 82 -1.59 11.83 -7.57
N THR A 83 -2.90 12.02 -7.45
CA THR A 83 -3.86 10.92 -7.41
C THR A 83 -4.77 10.96 -8.63
N PRO A 84 -4.98 9.83 -9.31
CA PRO A 84 -6.07 9.72 -10.27
C PRO A 84 -7.42 9.82 -9.54
N ARG A 85 -8.44 10.30 -10.22
CA ARG A 85 -9.80 10.30 -9.68
C ARG A 85 -10.24 8.86 -9.37
N ARG A 86 -10.80 8.66 -8.19
CA ARG A 86 -11.41 7.41 -7.76
C ARG A 86 -12.94 7.57 -7.71
N THR A 87 -13.65 6.48 -7.91
CA THR A 87 -15.11 6.51 -7.83
C THR A 87 -15.57 6.86 -6.41
N PRO A 88 -16.75 7.49 -6.23
CA PRO A 88 -17.29 7.82 -4.92
C PRO A 88 -17.40 6.62 -3.98
N VAL A 89 -17.74 5.45 -4.50
CA VAL A 89 -17.85 4.21 -3.71
C VAL A 89 -16.48 3.82 -3.13
N ILE A 90 -15.42 3.85 -3.93
CA ILE A 90 -14.06 3.56 -3.47
C ILE A 90 -13.63 4.58 -2.41
N ASN A 91 -13.84 5.87 -2.66
CA ASN A 91 -13.47 6.92 -1.71
C ASN A 91 -14.23 6.77 -0.39
N ARG A 92 -15.53 6.51 -0.42
CA ARG A 92 -16.32 6.25 0.79
C ARG A 92 -15.83 5.03 1.57
N GLY A 93 -15.58 3.92 0.88
CA GLY A 93 -15.11 2.69 1.51
C GLY A 93 -13.77 2.90 2.23
N TYR A 94 -12.79 3.53 1.57
CA TYR A 94 -11.52 3.85 2.20
C TYR A 94 -11.65 4.83 3.36
N TRP A 95 -12.50 5.86 3.22
CA TRP A 95 -12.74 6.83 4.29
C TRP A 95 -13.32 6.19 5.54
N ILE A 96 -14.40 5.45 5.40
CA ILE A 96 -15.06 4.77 6.52
C ILE A 96 -14.07 3.84 7.22
N ARG A 97 -13.36 3.02 6.45
CA ARG A 97 -12.37 2.09 7.00
C ARG A 97 -11.27 2.81 7.79
N MET A 98 -10.64 3.83 7.19
CA MET A 98 -9.57 4.59 7.85
C MET A 98 -10.07 5.27 9.11
N ARG A 99 -11.22 5.94 9.03
CA ARG A 99 -11.78 6.69 10.15
C ARG A 99 -12.23 5.77 11.29
N SER A 100 -12.86 4.65 10.98
CA SER A 100 -13.25 3.66 11.99
C SER A 100 -12.07 3.10 12.76
N ILE A 101 -10.98 2.75 12.06
CA ILE A 101 -9.75 2.26 12.70
C ILE A 101 -9.15 3.35 13.60
N GLN A 102 -9.00 4.58 13.09
CA GLN A 102 -8.46 5.70 13.84
C GLN A 102 -9.29 5.97 15.10
N MET A 103 -10.61 6.08 14.97
CA MET A 103 -11.50 6.34 16.11
C MET A 103 -11.46 5.21 17.15
N SER A 104 -11.38 3.95 16.71
CA SER A 104 -11.29 2.80 17.62
C SER A 104 -9.98 2.85 18.44
N ILE A 105 -8.87 3.16 17.79
CA ILE A 105 -7.58 3.26 18.47
C ILE A 105 -7.56 4.46 19.43
N MET A 106 -8.01 5.62 19.00
CA MET A 106 -8.08 6.82 19.86
C MET A 106 -8.98 6.58 21.08
N LYS A 107 -10.11 5.87 20.89
CA LYS A 107 -10.98 5.47 22.00
C LYS A 107 -10.27 4.55 23.00
N ILE A 108 -9.51 3.55 22.52
CA ILE A 108 -8.74 2.66 23.38
C ILE A 108 -7.68 3.46 24.16
N ILE A 109 -6.96 4.37 23.50
CA ILE A 109 -5.94 5.21 24.11
C ILE A 109 -6.58 6.10 25.20
N SER A 110 -7.70 6.76 24.90
CA SER A 110 -8.38 7.66 25.84
C SER A 110 -8.97 6.96 27.06
N GLN A 111 -9.15 5.67 27.03
CA GLN A 111 -9.65 4.87 28.16
C GLN A 111 -8.53 4.38 29.08
N GLN A 112 -7.26 4.58 28.71
CA GLN A 112 -6.15 4.17 29.56
C GLN A 112 -5.82 5.25 30.60
N PRO A 113 -5.30 4.85 31.77
CA PRO A 113 -4.81 5.80 32.77
C PRO A 113 -3.67 6.66 32.20
N GLU A 114 -3.62 7.95 32.58
CA GLU A 114 -2.66 8.92 32.03
C GLU A 114 -1.18 8.51 32.17
N ASN A 115 -0.85 7.73 33.20
CA ASN A 115 0.51 7.27 33.46
C ASN A 115 0.85 5.91 32.86
N GLN A 116 -0.07 5.31 32.09
CA GLN A 116 0.16 3.98 31.51
C GLN A 116 0.84 4.09 30.16
N ARG A 117 1.99 3.37 30.01
CA ARG A 117 2.65 3.23 28.71
C ARG A 117 1.84 2.28 27.82
N ILE A 118 1.46 2.75 26.64
CA ILE A 118 0.75 1.97 25.63
C ILE A 118 1.72 1.61 24.51
N ASN A 119 1.79 0.33 24.15
CA ASN A 119 2.52 -0.14 22.98
C ASN A 119 1.53 -0.54 21.88
N ILE A 120 1.64 0.09 20.72
CA ILE A 120 0.80 -0.20 19.56
C ILE A 120 1.64 -0.95 18.54
N ILE A 121 1.25 -2.17 18.16
CA ILE A 121 1.90 -2.99 17.15
C ILE A 121 0.98 -3.08 15.94
N ASN A 122 1.41 -2.49 14.82
CA ASN A 122 0.66 -2.51 13.57
C ASN A 122 1.27 -3.53 12.60
N LEU A 123 0.64 -4.70 12.49
CA LEU A 123 1.09 -5.79 11.62
C LEU A 123 0.58 -5.60 10.20
N GLY A 124 1.48 -5.73 9.21
CA GLY A 124 1.12 -5.62 7.80
C GLY A 124 0.68 -4.21 7.38
N CYS A 125 1.18 -3.18 8.05
CA CYS A 125 0.72 -1.80 7.88
C CYS A 125 1.03 -1.19 6.49
N GLY A 126 2.03 -1.71 5.77
CA GLY A 126 2.48 -1.07 4.53
C GLY A 126 2.83 0.41 4.75
N TYR A 127 2.30 1.29 3.92
CA TYR A 127 2.43 2.75 4.06
C TYR A 127 1.27 3.34 4.87
N ASP A 128 1.06 2.88 6.12
CA ASP A 128 0.01 3.41 6.97
C ASP A 128 0.52 4.60 7.81
N PRO A 129 -0.05 5.80 7.71
CA PRO A 129 0.37 6.97 8.47
C PRO A 129 -0.20 7.00 9.89
N LEU A 130 -0.99 6.02 10.30
CA LEU A 130 -1.66 5.99 11.60
C LEU A 130 -0.74 6.31 12.80
N PRO A 131 0.50 5.77 12.89
CA PRO A 131 1.41 6.12 13.98
C PRO A 131 1.71 7.62 14.06
N PHE A 132 1.91 8.26 12.90
CA PHE A 132 2.19 9.70 12.84
C PHE A 132 0.94 10.53 13.20
N GLN A 133 -0.25 10.06 12.80
CA GLN A 133 -1.51 10.70 13.16
C GLN A 133 -1.79 10.64 14.66
N ILE A 134 -1.42 9.54 15.32
CA ILE A 134 -1.58 9.39 16.77
C ILE A 134 -0.62 10.34 17.51
N LEU A 135 0.63 10.44 17.07
CA LEU A 135 1.62 11.33 17.67
C LEU A 135 1.25 12.81 17.49
N ASP A 136 0.74 13.18 16.31
CA ASP A 136 0.34 14.56 16.00
C ASP A 136 -0.86 15.04 16.83
N ASN A 137 -1.76 14.15 17.23
CA ASN A 137 -2.91 14.48 18.06
C ASN A 137 -2.59 14.60 19.57
N ASN A 138 -1.36 14.30 19.97
CA ASN A 138 -0.93 14.38 21.37
C ASN A 138 -0.02 15.60 21.65
N GLU A 139 0.17 16.47 20.65
CA GLU A 139 0.80 17.79 20.79
C GLU A 139 -0.27 18.89 20.94
#